data_75b053279e8c5d0d0d1217d5bf40e0c7
#
_entry.id   75b053279e8c5d0d0d1217d5bf40e0c7
#
_cell.length_a   1.000
_cell.length_b   1.000
_cell.length_c   1.000
_cell.angle_alpha   90.00
_cell.angle_beta   90.00
_cell.angle_gamma   90.00
#
_symmetry.space_group_name_H-M   'P 1'
#
loop_
_entity.id
_entity.type
_entity.pdbx_description
1 polymer ?
#
loop_
_entity_poly.entity_id
_entity_poly.type
_entity_poly.pdbx_seq_one_letter_code
_entity_poly.pdbx_strand_id
1 'polypeptide(L)'
;MIFLDSKRPLSQEILSCVDFVKLNASEYKNVSPRLKILYEHKFVVTLGSQGAMYKDKLYPSNNPLQTIDVSGAGDTFLAAFVFKFVKSKDVAESIEFANEMAQIVVSKRGVSTI
;
A
#
# COMPACT_ATOMS: atom_id res chain seq x y z
N MET A 1 7.09 -13.68 -8.01
CA MET A 1 6.56 -12.32 -7.90
C MET A 1 7.10 -11.68 -6.62
N ILE A 2 7.63 -10.46 -6.74
CA ILE A 2 8.31 -9.80 -5.62
C ILE A 2 7.54 -8.54 -5.23
N PHE A 3 7.13 -8.49 -3.95
CA PHE A 3 6.47 -7.34 -3.34
C PHE A 3 7.38 -6.81 -2.23
N LEU A 4 7.63 -5.51 -2.24
CA LEU A 4 8.51 -4.87 -1.29
C LEU A 4 7.77 -3.84 -0.46
N ASP A 5 7.95 -3.89 0.88
CA ASP A 5 7.53 -2.82 1.77
C ASP A 5 8.79 -2.01 2.07
N SER A 6 8.93 -0.86 1.38
CA SER A 6 10.18 -0.13 1.40
C SER A 6 10.30 0.79 2.61
N LYS A 7 11.37 0.61 3.37
CA LYS A 7 11.75 1.51 4.46
C LYS A 7 13.12 2.13 4.20
N ARG A 8 13.65 1.94 2.99
CA ARG A 8 14.95 2.45 2.58
C ARG A 8 14.81 3.22 1.26
N PRO A 9 15.75 4.10 0.93
CA PRO A 9 15.75 4.76 -0.37
C PRO A 9 15.73 3.74 -1.49
N LEU A 10 14.89 3.99 -2.49
CA LEU A 10 14.74 3.14 -3.64
C LEU A 10 15.75 3.50 -4.72
N SER A 11 16.30 2.50 -5.38
CA SER A 11 17.18 2.67 -6.52
C SER A 11 16.53 2.06 -7.76
N GLN A 12 17.02 2.45 -8.93
CA GLN A 12 16.57 1.87 -10.20
C GLN A 12 16.78 0.35 -10.21
N GLU A 13 17.88 -0.12 -9.64
CA GLU A 13 18.19 -1.55 -9.58
C GLU A 13 17.12 -2.32 -8.80
N ILE A 14 16.75 -1.80 -7.62
CA ILE A 14 15.70 -2.43 -6.80
C ILE A 14 14.37 -2.41 -7.55
N LEU A 15 14.00 -1.26 -8.13
CA LEU A 15 12.72 -1.12 -8.82
C LEU A 15 12.60 -2.00 -10.06
N SER A 16 13.72 -2.29 -10.73
CA SER A 16 13.71 -3.18 -11.89
C SER A 16 13.50 -4.65 -11.50
N CYS A 17 13.79 -5.01 -10.25
CA CYS A 17 13.69 -6.41 -9.78
C CYS A 17 12.36 -6.74 -9.10
N VAL A 18 11.62 -5.75 -8.62
CA VAL A 18 10.36 -5.97 -7.89
C VAL A 18 9.16 -5.79 -8.81
N ASP A 19 8.05 -6.43 -8.47
CA ASP A 19 6.78 -6.23 -9.17
C ASP A 19 6.00 -5.07 -8.58
N PHE A 20 5.97 -4.96 -7.26
CA PHE A 20 5.27 -3.88 -6.56
C PHE A 20 6.06 -3.43 -5.34
N VAL A 21 5.94 -2.14 -5.03
CA VAL A 21 6.51 -1.52 -3.84
C VAL A 21 5.40 -0.81 -3.10
N LYS A 22 5.22 -1.14 -1.83
CA LYS A 22 4.29 -0.42 -0.95
C LYS A 22 5.06 0.68 -0.22
N LEU A 23 4.52 1.91 -0.27
CA LEU A 23 5.07 3.07 0.42
C LEU A 23 3.94 3.81 1.13
N ASN A 24 4.25 4.47 2.26
CA ASN A 24 3.32 5.47 2.77
C ASN A 24 3.55 6.80 2.05
N ALA A 25 2.69 7.80 2.30
CA ALA A 25 2.77 9.09 1.61
C ALA A 25 4.13 9.78 1.86
N SER A 26 4.63 9.71 3.09
CA SER A 26 5.91 10.30 3.46
C SER A 26 7.08 9.66 2.71
N GLU A 27 7.08 8.33 2.64
CA GLU A 27 8.11 7.58 1.91
C GLU A 27 8.05 7.86 0.41
N TYR A 28 6.85 7.92 -0.15
CA TYR A 28 6.67 8.20 -1.58
C TYR A 28 7.15 9.60 -1.94
N LYS A 29 6.95 10.58 -1.08
CA LYS A 29 7.40 11.94 -1.27
C LYS A 29 8.91 12.01 -1.50
N ASN A 30 9.68 11.13 -0.91
CA ASN A 30 11.13 11.09 -1.00
C ASN A 30 11.65 10.35 -2.23
N VAL A 31 10.78 9.71 -3.00
CA VAL A 31 11.18 9.05 -4.25
C VAL A 31 11.45 10.11 -5.31
N SER A 32 12.52 9.94 -6.10
CA SER A 32 12.85 10.91 -7.13
C SER A 32 11.75 10.99 -8.20
N PRO A 33 11.47 12.17 -8.76
CA PRO A 33 10.45 12.31 -9.82
C PRO A 33 10.69 11.39 -11.02
N ARG A 34 11.95 11.18 -11.38
CA ARG A 34 12.30 10.30 -12.48
C ARG A 34 11.83 8.86 -12.24
N LEU A 35 12.08 8.33 -11.03
CA LEU A 35 11.68 6.99 -10.67
C LEU A 35 10.16 6.86 -10.58
N LYS A 36 9.48 7.92 -10.09
CA LYS A 36 8.02 7.94 -10.05
C LYS A 36 7.41 7.78 -11.44
N ILE A 37 7.98 8.42 -12.44
CA ILE A 37 7.50 8.35 -13.82
C ILE A 37 7.81 6.99 -14.44
N LEU A 38 9.06 6.52 -14.30
CA LEU A 38 9.51 5.28 -14.94
C LEU A 38 8.83 4.03 -14.37
N TYR A 39 8.51 4.05 -13.08
CA TYR A 39 8.01 2.86 -12.37
C TYR A 39 6.66 3.09 -11.71
N GLU A 40 5.84 4.01 -12.21
CA GLU A 40 4.55 4.33 -11.58
C GLU A 40 3.63 3.11 -11.43
N HIS A 41 3.75 2.15 -12.33
CA HIS A 41 2.94 0.92 -12.30
C HIS A 41 3.36 -0.04 -11.17
N LYS A 42 4.44 0.28 -10.45
CA LYS A 42 4.94 -0.55 -9.35
C LYS A 42 4.64 0.04 -7.97
N PHE A 43 4.26 1.31 -7.88
CA PHE A 43 4.07 1.97 -6.59
C PHE A 43 2.63 1.87 -6.11
N VAL A 44 2.44 1.26 -4.94
CA VAL A 44 1.18 1.29 -4.20
C VAL A 44 1.42 2.17 -2.97
N VAL A 45 0.74 3.31 -2.91
CA VAL A 45 0.97 4.32 -1.88
C VAL A 45 -0.18 4.32 -0.89
N THR A 46 0.10 4.04 0.38
CA THR A 46 -0.92 4.13 1.42
C THR A 46 -1.02 5.56 1.93
N LEU A 47 -2.24 6.05 2.11
CA LEU A 47 -2.56 7.44 2.42
C LEU A 47 -3.28 7.59 3.77
N GLY A 48 -2.99 6.71 4.73
CA GLY A 48 -3.60 6.74 6.04
C GLY A 48 -5.12 6.53 5.94
N SER A 49 -5.89 7.43 6.57
CA SER A 49 -7.34 7.31 6.58
C SER A 49 -8.00 7.49 5.22
N GLN A 50 -7.27 8.00 4.24
CA GLN A 50 -7.80 8.24 2.89
C GLN A 50 -7.78 6.99 2.00
N GLY A 51 -7.08 5.94 2.41
CA GLY A 51 -7.00 4.70 1.64
C GLY A 51 -5.66 4.50 0.98
N ALA A 52 -5.64 4.24 -0.33
CA ALA A 52 -4.42 3.99 -1.08
C ALA A 52 -4.52 4.57 -2.49
N MET A 53 -3.37 4.81 -3.09
CA MET A 53 -3.28 5.37 -4.45
C MET A 53 -2.42 4.46 -5.33
N TYR A 54 -2.83 4.32 -6.59
CA TYR A 54 -2.08 3.59 -7.61
C TYR A 54 -2.31 4.26 -8.96
N LYS A 55 -1.23 4.64 -9.66
CA LYS A 55 -1.28 5.33 -10.95
C LYS A 55 -2.20 6.55 -10.93
N ASP A 56 -2.02 7.41 -9.92
CA ASP A 56 -2.80 8.63 -9.71
C ASP A 56 -4.30 8.41 -9.45
N LYS A 57 -4.72 7.17 -9.26
CA LYS A 57 -6.10 6.87 -8.90
C LYS A 57 -6.17 6.57 -7.40
N LEU A 58 -7.12 7.22 -6.72
CA LEU A 58 -7.37 6.99 -5.30
C LEU A 58 -8.34 5.82 -5.13
N TYR A 59 -7.98 4.90 -4.24
CA TYR A 59 -8.85 3.82 -3.78
C TYR A 59 -9.19 4.13 -2.33
N PRO A 60 -10.37 4.74 -2.07
CA PRO A 60 -10.67 5.25 -0.73
C PRO A 60 -10.89 4.13 0.28
N SER A 61 -10.56 4.44 1.54
CA SER A 61 -10.85 3.57 2.65
C SER A 61 -12.36 3.53 2.94
N ASN A 62 -12.86 2.39 3.40
CA ASN A 62 -14.25 2.23 3.78
C ASN A 62 -14.61 3.01 5.05
N ASN A 63 -13.61 3.32 5.88
CA ASN A 63 -13.81 4.10 7.09
C ASN A 63 -12.74 5.18 7.20
N PRO A 64 -13.01 6.41 6.70
CA PRO A 64 -12.01 7.47 6.68
C PRO A 64 -11.63 8.02 8.06
N LEU A 65 -12.31 7.62 9.12
CA LEU A 65 -11.97 8.02 10.49
C LEU A 65 -10.84 7.17 11.07
N GLN A 66 -10.43 6.10 10.41
CA GLN A 66 -9.35 5.23 10.83
C GLN A 66 -8.22 5.25 9.81
N THR A 67 -7.00 5.04 10.29
CA THR A 67 -5.82 5.06 9.41
C THR A 67 -5.23 3.68 9.22
N ILE A 68 -4.82 3.37 8.00
CA ILE A 68 -4.12 2.13 7.67
C ILE A 68 -2.63 2.20 8.01
N ASP A 69 -2.14 3.36 8.46
CA ASP A 69 -0.73 3.52 8.86
C ASP A 69 -0.50 3.20 10.34
N VAL A 70 -1.51 2.69 11.03
CA VAL A 70 -1.36 2.16 12.38
C VAL A 70 -0.48 0.91 12.35
N SER A 71 0.32 0.70 13.40
CA SER A 71 1.22 -0.45 13.48
C SER A 71 0.47 -1.77 13.24
N GLY A 72 0.96 -2.56 12.29
CA GLY A 72 0.36 -3.82 11.87
C GLY A 72 -0.63 -3.70 10.73
N ALA A 73 -1.26 -2.54 10.55
CA ALA A 73 -2.21 -2.35 9.45
C ALA A 73 -1.51 -2.30 8.08
N GLY A 74 -0.34 -1.66 8.03
CA GLY A 74 0.46 -1.61 6.81
C GLY A 74 0.94 -2.99 6.36
N ASP A 75 1.35 -3.82 7.31
CA ASP A 75 1.78 -5.19 7.02
C ASP A 75 0.59 -6.03 6.55
N THR A 76 -0.57 -5.85 7.17
CA THR A 76 -1.80 -6.53 6.76
C THR A 76 -2.21 -6.09 5.35
N PHE A 77 -2.09 -4.79 5.04
CA PHE A 77 -2.38 -4.27 3.71
C PHE A 77 -1.53 -4.98 2.66
N LEU A 78 -0.22 -5.05 2.87
CA LEU A 78 0.69 -5.68 1.91
C LEU A 78 0.38 -7.16 1.74
N ALA A 79 0.20 -7.89 2.84
CA ALA A 79 -0.10 -9.31 2.78
C ALA A 79 -1.42 -9.59 2.05
N ALA A 80 -2.45 -8.78 2.33
CA ALA A 80 -3.75 -8.91 1.69
C ALA A 80 -3.68 -8.58 0.19
N PHE A 81 -2.92 -7.55 -0.16
CA PHE A 81 -2.69 -7.18 -1.56
C PHE A 81 -2.05 -8.33 -2.33
N VAL A 82 -0.98 -8.91 -1.79
CA VAL A 82 -0.28 -10.03 -2.42
C VAL A 82 -1.21 -11.22 -2.60
N PHE A 83 -1.93 -11.58 -1.54
CA PHE A 83 -2.86 -12.71 -1.56
C PHE A 83 -3.91 -12.56 -2.67
N LYS A 84 -4.53 -11.40 -2.76
CA LYS A 84 -5.58 -11.15 -3.75
C LYS A 84 -5.01 -11.05 -5.16
N PHE A 85 -3.87 -10.39 -5.31
CA PHE A 85 -3.24 -10.19 -6.62
C PHE A 85 -2.80 -11.51 -7.25
N VAL A 86 -2.25 -12.42 -6.47
CA VAL A 86 -1.83 -13.74 -6.97
C VAL A 86 -3.02 -14.48 -7.57
N LYS A 87 -4.20 -14.31 -6.98
CA LYS A 87 -5.43 -14.98 -7.46
C LYS A 87 -6.10 -14.26 -8.61
N SER A 88 -6.26 -12.94 -8.50
CA SER A 88 -7.09 -12.17 -9.44
C SER A 88 -6.29 -11.53 -10.58
N LYS A 89 -5.02 -11.24 -10.35
CA LYS A 89 -4.17 -10.46 -11.27
C LYS A 89 -4.71 -9.06 -11.55
N ASP A 90 -5.57 -8.55 -10.68
CA ASP A 90 -6.20 -7.24 -10.81
C ASP A 90 -5.75 -6.34 -9.67
N VAL A 91 -5.03 -5.25 -10.02
CA VAL A 91 -4.46 -4.32 -9.02
C VAL A 91 -5.57 -3.60 -8.26
N ALA A 92 -6.60 -3.11 -8.96
CA ALA A 92 -7.70 -2.38 -8.35
C ALA A 92 -8.41 -3.23 -7.29
N GLU A 93 -8.77 -4.45 -7.67
CA GLU A 93 -9.43 -5.39 -6.78
C GLU A 93 -8.55 -5.74 -5.58
N SER A 94 -7.25 -5.89 -5.83
CA SER A 94 -6.27 -6.21 -4.78
C SER A 94 -6.13 -5.06 -3.77
N ILE A 95 -6.13 -3.82 -4.23
CA ILE A 95 -6.05 -2.65 -3.35
C ILE A 95 -7.33 -2.51 -2.52
N GLU A 96 -8.48 -2.70 -3.12
CA GLU A 96 -9.77 -2.64 -2.41
C GLU A 96 -9.83 -3.69 -1.31
N PHE A 97 -9.42 -4.92 -1.61
CA PHE A 97 -9.35 -5.98 -0.63
C PHE A 97 -8.35 -5.65 0.49
N ALA A 98 -7.18 -5.13 0.13
CA ALA A 98 -6.15 -4.75 1.11
C ALA A 98 -6.63 -3.64 2.03
N ASN A 99 -7.34 -2.62 1.49
CA ASN A 99 -7.94 -1.56 2.30
C ASN A 99 -8.91 -2.13 3.33
N GLU A 100 -9.76 -3.05 2.90
CA GLU A 100 -10.75 -3.68 3.78
C GLU A 100 -10.09 -4.46 4.92
N MET A 101 -9.08 -5.26 4.60
CA MET A 101 -8.37 -6.05 5.60
C MET A 101 -7.61 -5.16 6.58
N ALA A 102 -6.97 -4.09 6.10
CA ALA A 102 -6.27 -3.15 6.97
C ALA A 102 -7.24 -2.44 7.93
N GLN A 103 -8.44 -2.10 7.47
CA GLN A 103 -9.47 -1.49 8.31
C GLN A 103 -9.92 -2.42 9.44
N ILE A 104 -10.01 -3.70 9.18
CA ILE A 104 -10.36 -4.69 10.21
C ILE A 104 -9.31 -4.68 11.32
N VAL A 105 -8.02 -4.63 10.97
CA VAL A 105 -6.94 -4.57 11.96
C VAL A 105 -7.02 -3.30 12.79
N VAL A 106 -7.24 -2.15 12.16
CA VAL A 106 -7.37 -0.86 12.86
C VAL A 106 -8.56 -0.90 13.83
N SER A 107 -9.70 -1.43 13.40
CA SER A 107 -10.90 -1.54 14.24
C SER A 107 -10.63 -2.41 15.46
N LYS A 108 -9.97 -3.54 15.30
CA LYS A 108 -9.63 -4.44 16.42
C LYS A 108 -8.70 -3.77 17.41
N ARG A 109 -7.71 -3.01 16.94
CA ARG A 109 -6.80 -2.29 17.81
C ARG A 109 -7.51 -1.19 18.60
N GLY A 110 -8.42 -0.47 17.96
CA GLY A 110 -9.24 0.52 18.64
C GLY A 110 -10.06 -0.07 19.77
N VAL A 111 -10.66 -1.23 19.55
CA VAL A 111 -11.43 -1.94 20.56
C VAL A 111 -10.54 -2.45 21.69
N SER A 112 -9.37 -2.97 21.37
CA SER A 112 -8.47 -3.58 22.36
C SER A 112 -7.80 -2.55 23.26
N THR A 113 -7.81 -1.28 22.92
CA THR A 113 -7.20 -0.20 23.71
C THR A 113 -8.17 0.42 24.71
N ILE A 114 -9.41 0.04 24.66
CA ILE A 114 -10.44 0.49 25.60
C ILE A 114 -10.46 -0.35 26.91
#